data_f08ce867fbfde2bc8fedf98ff6611f35
#
_entry.id   f08ce867fbfde2bc8fedf98ff6611f35
#
_cell.length_a   1.000
_cell.length_b   1.000
_cell.length_c   1.000
_cell.angle_alpha   90.00
_cell.angle_beta   90.00
_cell.angle_gamma   90.00
#
_symmetry.space_group_name_H-M   'P 1'
#
loop_
_entity.id
_entity.type
_entity.pdbx_description
1 polymer ?
#
loop_
_entity_poly.entity_id
_entity_poly.type
_entity_poly.pdbx_seq_one_letter_code
_entity_poly.pdbx_strand_id
1 'polypeptide(L)'
;MAETNPSVPPRIFEHVSRKDWGRSVLVLEIPDMRTFLFEDGAERSFRPDYWHKMEIIEVQTNEAVRIDRLARRNQAPPPGSSRKSKAPPKKPDISFAQQVAYFMKLYPVGFEDESYIKAERGVPGTKGAEKLKEAALERAEDLLSQKNLQELIDSGKYEDFHQMIFEFLTSTKSTTQKAEATRFKNMPENMRETYAQSLYELLYGERTYPIRFDSLVAALDIEGGATWPLATLLPALVYPADHVFVKPTFFKKQALILDIDPKYDTTPNATTYE
;
A
#
# COMPACT_ATOMS: atom_id res chain seq x y z
N MET A 1 28.00 -7.10 13.23
CA MET A 1 26.55 -7.19 13.03
C MET A 1 25.93 -7.18 14.43
N ALA A 2 25.24 -6.13 14.80
CA ALA A 2 24.53 -6.09 16.08
C ALA A 2 23.23 -6.88 15.88
N GLU A 3 23.13 -8.04 16.54
CA GLU A 3 21.90 -8.81 16.62
C GLU A 3 20.86 -7.95 17.36
N THR A 4 19.85 -7.49 16.67
CA THR A 4 18.71 -6.82 17.27
C THR A 4 17.88 -7.87 18.00
N ASN A 5 17.95 -7.85 19.34
CA ASN A 5 17.09 -8.66 20.20
C ASN A 5 15.62 -8.26 19.95
N PRO A 6 14.73 -9.18 19.52
CA PRO A 6 13.36 -8.86 19.12
C PRO A 6 12.43 -8.41 20.24
N SER A 7 12.92 -8.28 21.48
CA SER A 7 12.08 -8.02 22.66
C SER A 7 12.02 -6.55 23.12
N VAL A 8 12.80 -5.64 22.52
CA VAL A 8 12.81 -4.22 22.91
C VAL A 8 12.38 -3.37 21.70
N PRO A 9 11.35 -2.53 21.84
CA PRO A 9 10.95 -1.66 20.73
C PRO A 9 12.09 -0.71 20.35
N PRO A 10 12.26 -0.39 19.06
CA PRO A 10 13.29 0.52 18.61
C PRO A 10 13.04 1.92 19.18
N ARG A 11 14.14 2.60 19.60
CA ARG A 11 14.08 4.01 19.98
C ARG A 11 13.95 4.85 18.74
N ILE A 12 12.98 5.78 18.75
CA ILE A 12 12.71 6.67 17.64
C ILE A 12 13.33 8.02 17.91
N PHE A 13 13.95 8.59 16.88
CA PHE A 13 14.65 9.86 16.93
C PHE A 13 14.11 10.80 15.85
N GLU A 14 14.22 12.09 16.10
CA GLU A 14 13.90 13.14 15.14
C GLU A 14 15.00 14.21 15.17
N HIS A 15 15.32 14.79 14.01
CA HIS A 15 16.31 15.87 13.96
C HIS A 15 15.68 17.22 14.35
N VAL A 16 16.24 17.92 15.32
CA VAL A 16 15.69 19.17 15.90
C VAL A 16 15.33 20.21 14.82
N SER A 17 16.23 20.43 13.86
CA SER A 17 16.08 21.50 12.85
C SER A 17 15.68 21.00 11.45
N ARG A 18 15.65 19.69 11.23
CA ARG A 18 15.36 19.10 9.91
C ARG A 18 14.19 18.12 10.02
N LYS A 19 13.04 18.67 10.36
CA LYS A 19 11.78 17.91 10.48
C LYS A 19 11.35 17.30 9.14
N ASP A 20 11.80 17.90 8.03
CA ASP A 20 11.63 17.42 6.67
C ASP A 20 12.28 16.05 6.40
N TRP A 21 13.24 15.60 7.22
CA TRP A 21 13.82 14.27 7.10
C TRP A 21 12.95 13.16 7.68
N GLY A 22 11.92 13.51 8.44
CA GLY A 22 11.06 12.57 9.15
C GLY A 22 11.74 11.95 10.37
N ARG A 23 11.14 10.88 10.87
CA ARG A 23 11.63 10.15 12.04
C ARG A 23 12.68 9.12 11.63
N SER A 24 13.47 8.65 12.61
CA SER A 24 14.57 7.74 12.32
C SER A 24 14.81 6.74 13.46
N VAL A 25 15.53 5.68 13.14
CA VAL A 25 16.01 4.68 14.09
C VAL A 25 17.55 4.68 14.13
N LEU A 26 18.14 4.46 15.28
CA LEU A 26 19.58 4.30 15.43
C LEU A 26 19.98 2.93 14.89
N VAL A 27 20.82 2.88 13.85
CA VAL A 27 21.26 1.62 13.20
C VAL A 27 22.71 1.27 13.48
N LEU A 28 23.54 2.26 13.85
CA LEU A 28 24.93 2.07 14.24
C LEU A 28 25.31 3.06 15.32
N GLU A 29 25.97 2.58 16.38
CA GLU A 29 26.60 3.40 17.42
C GLU A 29 28.00 2.91 17.66
N ILE A 30 28.97 3.81 17.43
CA ILE A 30 30.38 3.63 17.75
C ILE A 30 30.86 4.90 18.48
N PRO A 31 32.02 4.88 19.19
CA PRO A 31 32.45 6.00 20.02
C PRO A 31 32.47 7.35 19.32
N ASP A 32 32.80 7.39 18.03
CA ASP A 32 32.99 8.62 17.26
C ASP A 32 31.83 8.91 16.28
N MET A 33 30.79 8.05 16.21
CA MET A 33 29.74 8.22 15.23
C MET A 33 28.46 7.48 15.62
N ARG A 34 27.31 8.14 15.43
CA ARG A 34 25.99 7.52 15.40
C ARG A 34 25.38 7.63 14.01
N THR A 35 24.88 6.52 13.46
CA THR A 35 24.18 6.51 12.18
C THR A 35 22.70 6.20 12.42
N PHE A 36 21.86 7.05 11.85
CA PHE A 36 20.42 6.93 11.92
C PHE A 36 19.87 6.64 10.53
N LEU A 37 18.94 5.71 10.46
CA LEU A 37 18.15 5.41 9.26
C LEU A 37 16.82 6.14 9.36
N PHE A 38 16.57 7.05 8.44
CA PHE A 38 15.38 7.90 8.41
C PHE A 38 14.23 7.25 7.63
N GLU A 39 13.01 7.73 7.84
CA GLU A 39 11.80 7.25 7.13
C GLU A 39 11.93 7.38 5.60
N ASP A 40 12.74 8.31 5.10
CA ASP A 40 13.03 8.46 3.67
C ASP A 40 14.02 7.40 3.12
N GLY A 41 14.49 6.48 3.97
CA GLY A 41 15.47 5.44 3.63
C GLY A 41 16.93 5.92 3.60
N ALA A 42 17.20 7.18 3.87
CA ALA A 42 18.55 7.69 3.89
C ALA A 42 19.23 7.44 5.24
N GLU A 43 20.47 6.94 5.19
CA GLU A 43 21.36 6.88 6.35
C GLU A 43 22.09 8.20 6.53
N ARG A 44 22.05 8.74 7.74
CA ARG A 44 22.78 9.96 8.10
C ARG A 44 23.57 9.74 9.36
N SER A 45 24.89 10.06 9.29
CA SER A 45 25.83 9.84 10.38
C SER A 45 26.18 11.16 11.05
N PHE A 46 26.23 11.13 12.38
CA PHE A 46 26.52 12.28 13.23
C PHE A 46 27.70 12.00 14.14
N ARG A 47 28.64 12.93 14.16
CA ARG A 47 29.77 12.92 15.14
C ARG A 47 29.27 13.36 16.52
N PRO A 48 30.03 13.10 17.60
CA PRO A 48 29.62 13.41 18.97
C PRO A 48 29.14 14.85 19.18
N ASP A 49 29.78 15.83 18.56
CA ASP A 49 29.41 17.25 18.64
C ASP A 49 28.01 17.56 18.12
N TYR A 50 27.43 16.67 17.31
CA TYR A 50 26.13 16.84 16.69
C TYR A 50 25.04 15.88 17.24
N TRP A 51 25.35 15.00 18.20
CA TRP A 51 24.40 14.06 18.77
C TRP A 51 23.20 14.76 19.43
N HIS A 52 23.41 15.93 20.01
CA HIS A 52 22.35 16.76 20.61
C HIS A 52 21.31 17.25 19.62
N LYS A 53 21.55 17.11 18.30
CA LYS A 53 20.57 17.43 17.25
C LYS A 53 19.58 16.32 16.99
N MET A 54 19.79 15.13 17.55
CA MET A 54 18.90 13.98 17.43
C MET A 54 18.21 13.77 18.77
N GLU A 55 16.93 14.15 18.83
CA GLU A 55 16.10 13.99 20.02
C GLU A 55 15.32 12.68 19.97
N ILE A 56 15.22 12.01 21.14
CA ILE A 56 14.37 10.83 21.29
C ILE A 56 12.94 11.34 21.40
N ILE A 57 12.06 10.76 20.58
CA ILE A 57 10.62 11.00 20.67
C ILE A 57 9.93 9.76 21.23
N GLU A 58 9.03 9.97 22.18
CA GLU A 58 8.21 8.90 22.72
C GLU A 58 7.08 8.60 21.74
N VAL A 59 7.00 7.35 21.32
CA VAL A 59 5.94 6.83 20.45
C VAL A 59 5.47 5.48 21.01
N GLN A 60 4.27 5.07 20.66
CA GLN A 60 3.79 3.74 21.02
C GLN A 60 4.64 2.64 20.37
N THR A 61 4.74 1.49 21.01
CA THR A 61 5.58 0.37 20.55
C THR A 61 5.27 -0.07 19.11
N ASN A 62 3.99 -0.15 18.75
CA ASN A 62 3.53 -0.48 17.40
C ASN A 62 3.97 0.56 16.37
N GLU A 63 3.92 1.85 16.73
CA GLU A 63 4.39 2.94 15.89
C GLU A 63 5.91 2.92 15.72
N ALA A 64 6.67 2.66 16.78
CA ALA A 64 8.12 2.52 16.73
C ALA A 64 8.55 1.39 15.76
N VAL A 65 7.88 0.24 15.83
CA VAL A 65 8.11 -0.89 14.90
C VAL A 65 7.75 -0.51 13.46
N ARG A 66 6.67 0.25 13.28
CA ARG A 66 6.26 0.73 11.95
C ARG A 66 7.31 1.66 11.34
N ILE A 67 7.84 2.60 12.11
CA ILE A 67 8.88 3.55 11.66
C ILE A 67 10.15 2.80 11.26
N ASP A 68 10.61 1.86 12.08
CA ASP A 68 11.80 1.04 11.76
C ASP A 68 11.60 0.26 10.44
N ARG A 69 10.46 -0.38 10.26
CA ARG A 69 10.16 -1.12 9.03
C ARG A 69 10.10 -0.21 7.80
N LEU A 70 9.47 0.96 7.93
CA LEU A 70 9.36 1.94 6.84
C LEU A 70 10.75 2.43 6.42
N ALA A 71 11.59 2.82 7.37
CA ALA A 71 12.95 3.28 7.12
C ALA A 71 13.79 2.21 6.41
N ARG A 72 13.75 0.96 6.90
CA ARG A 72 14.49 -0.16 6.27
C ARG A 72 13.97 -0.52 4.88
N ARG A 73 12.67 -0.40 4.66
CA ARG A 73 12.07 -0.63 3.34
C ARG A 73 12.52 0.40 2.31
N ASN A 74 12.59 1.66 2.72
CA ASN A 74 12.98 2.78 1.86
C ASN A 74 14.50 2.89 1.67
N GLN A 75 15.28 2.12 2.45
CA GLN A 75 16.73 2.07 2.31
C GLN A 75 17.14 1.57 0.93
N ALA A 76 18.02 2.30 0.26
CA ALA A 76 18.58 1.84 -1.01
C ALA A 76 19.32 0.50 -0.82
N PRO A 77 19.17 -0.46 -1.75
CA PRO A 77 19.89 -1.72 -1.64
C PRO A 77 21.40 -1.47 -1.63
N PRO A 78 22.18 -2.25 -0.84
CA PRO A 78 23.62 -2.07 -0.74
C PRO A 78 24.28 -2.14 -2.11
N PRO A 79 25.25 -1.27 -2.41
CA PRO A 79 25.99 -1.30 -3.68
C PRO A 79 26.65 -2.67 -3.87
N GLY A 80 26.28 -3.38 -4.92
CA GLY A 80 26.75 -4.74 -5.23
C GLY A 80 25.70 -5.86 -5.12
N SER A 81 24.52 -5.60 -4.59
CA SER A 81 23.39 -6.52 -4.72
C SER A 81 22.78 -6.43 -6.13
N SER A 82 23.54 -6.86 -7.14
CA SER A 82 22.99 -6.96 -8.49
C SER A 82 21.92 -8.06 -8.49
N ARG A 83 20.65 -7.69 -8.36
CA ARG A 83 19.59 -8.50 -8.95
C ARG A 83 20.02 -8.69 -10.40
N LYS A 84 20.28 -9.96 -10.80
CA LYS A 84 20.51 -10.27 -12.21
C LYS A 84 19.45 -9.52 -13.00
N SER A 85 19.87 -8.54 -13.78
CA SER A 85 18.97 -7.79 -14.64
C SER A 85 18.30 -8.79 -15.56
N LYS A 86 17.03 -9.09 -15.29
CA LYS A 86 16.21 -9.76 -16.30
C LYS A 86 16.27 -8.85 -17.52
N ALA A 87 16.54 -9.45 -18.68
CA ALA A 87 16.45 -8.74 -19.94
C ALA A 87 15.19 -7.87 -19.94
N PRO A 88 15.24 -6.63 -20.47
CA PRO A 88 14.08 -5.76 -20.47
C PRO A 88 12.88 -6.52 -21.03
N PRO A 89 11.70 -6.42 -20.39
CA PRO A 89 10.55 -7.17 -20.84
C PRO A 89 10.24 -6.80 -22.29
N LYS A 90 10.06 -7.83 -23.14
CA LYS A 90 9.76 -7.63 -24.55
C LYS A 90 8.48 -6.82 -24.68
N LYS A 91 8.54 -5.73 -25.46
CA LYS A 91 7.36 -4.87 -25.72
C LYS A 91 6.26 -5.74 -26.33
N PRO A 92 5.01 -5.65 -25.85
CA PRO A 92 3.91 -6.42 -26.43
C PRO A 92 3.75 -6.12 -27.93
N ASP A 93 3.37 -7.14 -28.70
CA ASP A 93 3.16 -7.00 -30.15
C ASP A 93 1.90 -6.16 -30.50
N ILE A 94 1.13 -5.72 -29.50
CA ILE A 94 -0.09 -4.90 -29.66
C ILE A 94 0.13 -3.50 -29.14
N SER A 95 -0.19 -2.48 -29.96
CA SER A 95 -0.16 -1.08 -29.55
C SER A 95 -1.43 -0.67 -28.77
N PHE A 96 -1.36 0.46 -28.08
CA PHE A 96 -2.53 1.03 -27.40
C PHE A 96 -3.70 1.29 -28.36
N ALA A 97 -3.42 1.84 -29.53
CA ALA A 97 -4.44 2.08 -30.57
C ALA A 97 -5.12 0.76 -31.02
N GLN A 98 -4.35 -0.33 -31.15
CA GLN A 98 -4.92 -1.63 -31.49
C GLN A 98 -5.77 -2.20 -30.34
N GLN A 99 -5.38 -1.96 -29.08
CA GLN A 99 -6.23 -2.33 -27.93
C GLN A 99 -7.55 -1.59 -27.94
N VAL A 100 -7.53 -0.27 -28.17
CA VAL A 100 -8.75 0.56 -28.27
C VAL A 100 -9.61 0.08 -29.41
N ALA A 101 -9.03 -0.14 -30.60
CA ALA A 101 -9.78 -0.64 -31.77
C ALA A 101 -10.44 -2.02 -31.49
N TYR A 102 -9.72 -2.92 -30.81
CA TYR A 102 -10.26 -4.21 -30.43
C TYR A 102 -11.38 -4.08 -29.40
N PHE A 103 -11.22 -3.21 -28.39
CA PHE A 103 -12.27 -2.92 -27.42
C PHE A 103 -13.53 -2.36 -28.09
N MET A 104 -13.39 -1.37 -28.94
CA MET A 104 -14.51 -0.77 -29.69
C MET A 104 -15.16 -1.74 -30.67
N LYS A 105 -14.44 -2.76 -31.16
CA LYS A 105 -15.02 -3.83 -31.96
C LYS A 105 -15.92 -4.74 -31.13
N LEU A 106 -15.54 -5.01 -29.88
CA LEU A 106 -16.34 -5.84 -28.95
C LEU A 106 -17.52 -5.06 -28.38
N TYR A 107 -17.31 -3.77 -28.11
CA TYR A 107 -18.23 -2.88 -27.43
C TYR A 107 -18.34 -1.56 -28.21
N PRO A 108 -19.17 -1.52 -29.27
CA PRO A 108 -19.24 -0.38 -30.20
C PRO A 108 -19.58 0.96 -29.55
N VAL A 109 -20.30 0.96 -28.44
CA VAL A 109 -20.64 2.17 -27.67
C VAL A 109 -19.66 2.39 -26.50
N GLY A 110 -18.57 1.63 -26.43
CA GLY A 110 -17.54 1.76 -25.38
C GLY A 110 -18.00 1.21 -24.03
N PHE A 111 -17.73 1.95 -22.98
CA PHE A 111 -18.06 1.56 -21.59
C PHE A 111 -19.56 1.66 -21.29
N GLU A 112 -20.35 2.30 -22.15
CA GLU A 112 -21.82 2.37 -22.05
C GLU A 112 -22.51 1.23 -22.81
N ASP A 113 -21.75 0.36 -23.47
CA ASP A 113 -22.28 -0.78 -24.19
C ASP A 113 -22.99 -1.76 -23.25
N GLU A 114 -24.22 -2.13 -23.59
CA GLU A 114 -25.04 -3.03 -22.76
C GLU A 114 -24.35 -4.37 -22.51
N SER A 115 -23.65 -4.90 -23.51
CA SER A 115 -22.91 -6.16 -23.36
C SER A 115 -21.70 -6.02 -22.46
N TYR A 116 -21.01 -4.86 -22.49
CA TYR A 116 -19.96 -4.55 -21.54
C TYR A 116 -20.49 -4.43 -20.11
N ILE A 117 -21.56 -3.65 -19.93
CA ILE A 117 -22.17 -3.47 -18.60
C ILE A 117 -22.59 -4.82 -18.04
N LYS A 118 -23.27 -5.64 -18.83
CA LYS A 118 -23.73 -6.97 -18.41
C LYS A 118 -22.58 -7.92 -18.07
N ALA A 119 -21.50 -7.92 -18.85
CA ALA A 119 -20.39 -8.85 -18.70
C ALA A 119 -19.41 -8.44 -17.58
N GLU A 120 -19.14 -7.15 -17.47
CA GLU A 120 -18.03 -6.64 -16.64
C GLU A 120 -18.49 -5.89 -15.38
N ARG A 121 -19.60 -5.16 -15.46
CA ARG A 121 -20.12 -4.41 -14.32
C ARG A 121 -21.19 -5.18 -13.55
N GLY A 122 -22.09 -5.85 -14.23
CA GLY A 122 -23.23 -6.58 -13.68
C GLY A 122 -24.52 -5.77 -13.72
N VAL A 123 -25.63 -6.48 -13.99
CA VAL A 123 -26.96 -5.90 -13.95
C VAL A 123 -27.65 -6.39 -12.68
N PRO A 124 -28.11 -5.50 -11.79
CA PRO A 124 -28.80 -5.88 -10.57
C PRO A 124 -29.94 -6.88 -10.84
N GLY A 125 -30.07 -7.89 -9.99
CA GLY A 125 -31.08 -8.94 -10.11
C GLY A 125 -30.76 -10.08 -11.10
N THR A 126 -29.64 -10.01 -11.83
CA THR A 126 -29.20 -11.14 -12.67
C THR A 126 -28.33 -12.12 -11.88
N LYS A 127 -28.37 -13.41 -12.26
CA LYS A 127 -27.59 -14.46 -11.59
C LYS A 127 -26.09 -14.17 -11.64
N GLY A 128 -25.48 -14.03 -10.48
CA GLY A 128 -24.04 -13.78 -10.34
C GLY A 128 -23.66 -12.30 -10.37
N ALA A 129 -24.60 -11.37 -10.54
CA ALA A 129 -24.36 -9.92 -10.51
C ALA A 129 -23.72 -9.47 -9.18
N GLU A 130 -24.07 -10.14 -8.09
CA GLU A 130 -23.51 -9.88 -6.76
C GLU A 130 -21.99 -10.06 -6.65
N LYS A 131 -21.36 -10.65 -7.66
CA LYS A 131 -19.91 -10.91 -7.73
C LYS A 131 -19.18 -9.99 -8.70
N LEU A 132 -19.90 -9.09 -9.34
CA LEU A 132 -19.37 -8.16 -10.33
C LEU A 132 -19.09 -6.78 -9.73
N LYS A 133 -18.52 -5.89 -10.54
CA LYS A 133 -17.97 -4.61 -10.08
C LYS A 133 -19.01 -3.70 -9.43
N GLU A 134 -20.21 -3.64 -10.00
CA GLU A 134 -21.26 -2.75 -9.48
C GLU A 134 -21.64 -3.10 -8.04
N ALA A 135 -21.90 -4.38 -7.78
CA ALA A 135 -22.19 -4.84 -6.42
C ALA A 135 -21.01 -4.68 -5.45
N ALA A 136 -19.79 -4.65 -5.97
CA ALA A 136 -18.61 -4.37 -5.15
C ALA A 136 -18.51 -2.89 -4.78
N LEU A 137 -18.87 -1.98 -5.70
CA LEU A 137 -18.91 -0.54 -5.44
C LEU A 137 -20.00 -0.20 -4.42
N GLU A 138 -21.24 -0.71 -4.63
CA GLU A 138 -22.35 -0.51 -3.69
C GLU A 138 -22.00 -0.98 -2.28
N ARG A 139 -21.40 -2.17 -2.16
CA ARG A 139 -20.97 -2.68 -0.85
C ARG A 139 -19.81 -1.90 -0.25
N ALA A 140 -18.89 -1.38 -1.07
CA ALA A 140 -17.81 -0.56 -0.59
C ALA A 140 -18.33 0.77 -0.03
N GLU A 141 -19.32 1.38 -0.68
CA GLU A 141 -19.97 2.61 -0.21
C GLU A 141 -20.59 2.43 1.17
N ASP A 142 -21.27 1.30 1.40
CA ASP A 142 -21.88 1.00 2.69
C ASP A 142 -20.84 0.66 3.76
N LEU A 143 -20.00 -0.36 3.51
CA LEU A 143 -19.10 -0.92 4.51
C LEU A 143 -17.92 -0.01 4.84
N LEU A 144 -17.39 0.69 3.83
CA LEU A 144 -16.22 1.56 3.97
C LEU A 144 -16.60 3.03 4.16
N SER A 145 -17.88 3.34 4.41
CA SER A 145 -18.30 4.72 4.73
C SER A 145 -17.53 5.28 5.93
N GLN A 146 -17.24 6.59 5.89
CA GLN A 146 -16.52 7.27 6.96
C GLN A 146 -17.12 6.99 8.34
N LYS A 147 -18.46 7.07 8.43
CA LYS A 147 -19.20 6.84 9.67
C LYS A 147 -18.98 5.41 10.20
N ASN A 148 -19.15 4.40 9.34
CA ASN A 148 -19.03 3.00 9.77
C ASN A 148 -17.61 2.66 10.24
N LEU A 149 -16.59 3.11 9.49
CA LEU A 149 -15.20 2.88 9.89
C LEU A 149 -14.83 3.61 11.19
N GLN A 150 -15.30 4.86 11.35
CA GLN A 150 -15.08 5.65 12.57
C GLN A 150 -15.73 4.99 13.79
N GLU A 151 -16.98 4.50 13.67
CA GLU A 151 -17.68 3.82 14.77
C GLU A 151 -16.94 2.56 15.23
N LEU A 152 -16.38 1.78 14.32
CA LEU A 152 -15.58 0.60 14.65
C LEU A 152 -14.28 0.96 15.37
N ILE A 153 -13.59 2.01 14.90
CA ILE A 153 -12.33 2.49 15.48
C ILE A 153 -12.58 3.07 16.88
N ASP A 154 -13.57 3.95 17.03
CA ASP A 154 -13.90 4.59 18.32
C ASP A 154 -14.33 3.58 19.39
N SER A 155 -14.95 2.48 18.94
CA SER A 155 -15.36 1.38 19.82
C SER A 155 -14.22 0.38 20.12
N GLY A 156 -13.03 0.55 19.53
CA GLY A 156 -11.91 -0.39 19.66
C GLY A 156 -12.17 -1.76 19.04
N LYS A 157 -13.15 -1.87 18.12
CA LYS A 157 -13.57 -3.12 17.50
C LYS A 157 -12.70 -3.51 16.30
N TYR A 158 -11.39 -3.59 16.51
CA TYR A 158 -10.42 -3.86 15.44
C TYR A 158 -10.51 -5.27 14.86
N GLU A 159 -10.99 -6.24 15.64
CA GLU A 159 -11.30 -7.58 15.16
C GLU A 159 -12.49 -7.57 14.19
N ASP A 160 -13.59 -6.93 14.57
CA ASP A 160 -14.77 -6.79 13.71
C ASP A 160 -14.42 -6.02 12.43
N PHE A 161 -13.61 -4.96 12.55
CA PHE A 161 -13.09 -4.21 11.41
C PHE A 161 -12.30 -5.10 10.46
N HIS A 162 -11.35 -5.87 10.98
CA HIS A 162 -10.52 -6.78 10.19
C HIS A 162 -11.36 -7.87 9.52
N GLN A 163 -12.30 -8.48 10.25
CA GLN A 163 -13.19 -9.50 9.72
C GLN A 163 -14.09 -8.95 8.61
N MET A 164 -14.66 -7.77 8.80
CA MET A 164 -15.47 -7.08 7.78
C MET A 164 -14.69 -6.87 6.48
N ILE A 165 -13.46 -6.36 6.57
CA ILE A 165 -12.60 -6.18 5.38
C ILE A 165 -12.26 -7.54 4.74
N PHE A 166 -11.93 -8.57 5.53
CA PHE A 166 -11.64 -9.89 5.00
C PHE A 166 -12.83 -10.50 4.23
N GLU A 167 -14.04 -10.41 4.78
CA GLU A 167 -15.26 -10.86 4.12
C GLU A 167 -15.52 -10.09 2.84
N PHE A 168 -15.31 -8.78 2.86
CA PHE A 168 -15.41 -7.93 1.68
C PHE A 168 -14.42 -8.37 0.60
N LEU A 169 -13.13 -8.55 0.92
CA LEU A 169 -12.09 -9.00 0.00
C LEU A 169 -12.40 -10.35 -0.66
N THR A 170 -13.08 -11.24 0.07
CA THR A 170 -13.42 -12.59 -0.43
C THR A 170 -14.75 -12.66 -1.18
N SER A 171 -15.59 -11.66 -1.03
CA SER A 171 -16.95 -11.65 -1.58
C SER A 171 -17.02 -11.36 -3.08
N THR A 172 -15.97 -10.78 -3.67
CA THR A 172 -15.91 -10.44 -5.09
C THR A 172 -14.95 -11.36 -5.85
N LYS A 173 -15.41 -11.96 -6.96
CA LYS A 173 -14.61 -12.91 -7.75
C LYS A 173 -13.38 -12.30 -8.42
N SER A 174 -13.38 -11.02 -8.69
CA SER A 174 -12.42 -10.40 -9.61
C SER A 174 -11.31 -9.61 -8.93
N THR A 175 -11.40 -9.40 -7.62
CA THR A 175 -10.59 -8.38 -6.96
C THR A 175 -9.36 -8.94 -6.27
N THR A 176 -9.49 -10.02 -5.51
CA THR A 176 -8.39 -10.50 -4.67
C THR A 176 -8.05 -11.95 -4.98
N GLN A 177 -6.76 -12.26 -5.12
CA GLN A 177 -6.31 -13.64 -5.20
C GLN A 177 -6.44 -14.31 -3.83
N LYS A 178 -6.71 -15.63 -3.81
CA LYS A 178 -6.83 -16.39 -2.55
C LYS A 178 -5.62 -16.21 -1.63
N ALA A 179 -4.42 -16.15 -2.19
CA ALA A 179 -3.19 -15.97 -1.43
C ALA A 179 -3.16 -14.63 -0.68
N GLU A 180 -3.61 -13.55 -1.33
CA GLU A 180 -3.65 -12.21 -0.72
C GLU A 180 -4.73 -12.12 0.35
N ALA A 181 -5.92 -12.66 0.09
CA ALA A 181 -6.98 -12.75 1.10
C ALA A 181 -6.55 -13.59 2.31
N THR A 182 -5.81 -14.71 2.09
CA THR A 182 -5.27 -15.52 3.17
C THR A 182 -4.22 -14.78 3.98
N ARG A 183 -3.33 -14.02 3.34
CA ARG A 183 -2.35 -13.16 4.04
C ARG A 183 -3.06 -12.13 4.91
N PHE A 184 -4.04 -11.44 4.36
CA PHE A 184 -4.81 -10.46 5.09
C PHE A 184 -5.53 -11.10 6.29
N LYS A 185 -6.17 -12.25 6.11
CA LYS A 185 -6.81 -13.02 7.19
C LYS A 185 -5.85 -13.32 8.34
N ASN A 186 -4.61 -13.65 8.02
CA ASN A 186 -3.58 -14.01 8.99
C ASN A 186 -2.86 -12.79 9.60
N MET A 187 -3.39 -11.59 9.42
CA MET A 187 -2.85 -10.38 10.05
C MET A 187 -2.80 -10.55 11.57
N PRO A 188 -1.63 -10.35 12.21
CA PRO A 188 -1.50 -10.42 13.67
C PRO A 188 -2.45 -9.44 14.36
N GLU A 189 -3.03 -9.85 15.49
CA GLU A 189 -3.99 -9.05 16.24
C GLU A 189 -3.44 -7.68 16.62
N ASN A 190 -2.19 -7.61 17.05
CA ASN A 190 -1.49 -6.37 17.40
C ASN A 190 -1.24 -5.41 16.21
N MET A 191 -1.51 -5.82 14.98
CA MET A 191 -1.40 -4.97 13.77
C MET A 191 -2.77 -4.45 13.30
N ARG A 192 -3.87 -5.01 13.76
CA ARG A 192 -5.22 -4.69 13.26
C ARG A 192 -5.63 -3.26 13.58
N GLU A 193 -5.29 -2.76 14.76
CA GLU A 193 -5.51 -1.36 15.11
C GLU A 193 -4.77 -0.42 14.16
N THR A 194 -3.46 -0.63 13.96
CA THR A 194 -2.65 0.19 13.06
C THR A 194 -3.18 0.14 11.62
N TYR A 195 -3.63 -1.04 11.17
CA TYR A 195 -4.24 -1.19 9.86
C TYR A 195 -5.56 -0.41 9.75
N ALA A 196 -6.46 -0.55 10.73
CA ALA A 196 -7.75 0.13 10.73
C ALA A 196 -7.57 1.65 10.68
N GLN A 197 -6.71 2.20 11.55
CA GLN A 197 -6.39 3.62 11.57
C GLN A 197 -5.74 4.08 10.26
N SER A 198 -4.80 3.30 9.69
CA SER A 198 -4.14 3.66 8.44
C SER A 198 -5.07 3.61 7.23
N LEU A 199 -6.01 2.66 7.19
CA LEU A 199 -7.03 2.61 6.14
C LEU A 199 -8.00 3.79 6.25
N TYR A 200 -8.48 4.09 7.44
CA TYR A 200 -9.33 5.26 7.67
C TYR A 200 -8.63 6.56 7.24
N GLU A 201 -7.38 6.75 7.67
CA GLU A 201 -6.58 7.91 7.28
C GLU A 201 -6.34 7.95 5.75
N LEU A 202 -6.14 6.81 5.07
CA LEU A 202 -6.01 6.79 3.63
C LEU A 202 -7.27 7.31 2.94
N LEU A 203 -8.45 6.86 3.39
CA LEU A 203 -9.72 7.19 2.76
C LEU A 203 -10.20 8.60 3.13
N TYR A 204 -10.06 9.02 4.39
CA TYR A 204 -10.72 10.20 4.94
C TYR A 204 -9.81 11.21 5.64
N GLY A 205 -8.51 10.92 5.74
CA GLY A 205 -7.56 11.81 6.42
C GLY A 205 -7.19 13.04 5.59
N GLU A 206 -6.65 14.05 6.28
CA GLU A 206 -6.31 15.35 5.71
C GLU A 206 -4.85 15.47 5.24
N ARG A 207 -3.96 14.55 5.69
CA ARG A 207 -2.55 14.56 5.26
C ARG A 207 -2.45 14.30 3.75
N THR A 208 -1.32 14.68 3.15
CA THR A 208 -1.07 14.42 1.72
C THR A 208 -1.20 12.92 1.40
N TYR A 209 -1.74 12.61 0.23
CA TYR A 209 -2.03 11.23 -0.17
C TYR A 209 -0.79 10.31 -0.10
N PRO A 210 0.41 10.72 -0.56
CA PRO A 210 1.61 9.90 -0.43
C PRO A 210 1.89 9.42 0.99
N ILE A 211 1.78 10.31 1.97
CA ILE A 211 2.01 9.96 3.38
C ILE A 211 0.97 8.95 3.88
N ARG A 212 -0.31 9.17 3.52
CA ARG A 212 -1.40 8.27 3.89
C ARG A 212 -1.26 6.90 3.23
N PHE A 213 -0.92 6.88 1.95
CA PHE A 213 -0.71 5.64 1.19
C PHE A 213 0.45 4.82 1.74
N ASP A 214 1.61 5.44 1.96
CA ASP A 214 2.77 4.75 2.53
C ASP A 214 2.53 4.28 3.98
N SER A 215 1.70 4.99 4.74
CA SER A 215 1.25 4.54 6.06
C SER A 215 0.42 3.27 5.99
N LEU A 216 -0.54 3.19 5.06
CA LEU A 216 -1.31 1.96 4.84
C LEU A 216 -0.42 0.82 4.37
N VAL A 217 0.51 1.07 3.44
CA VAL A 217 1.44 0.04 2.96
C VAL A 217 2.29 -0.49 4.10
N ALA A 218 2.76 0.36 5.01
CA ALA A 218 3.50 -0.07 6.19
C ALA A 218 2.64 -0.93 7.14
N ALA A 219 1.34 -0.59 7.29
CA ALA A 219 0.41 -1.38 8.09
C ALA A 219 0.05 -2.74 7.45
N LEU A 220 0.19 -2.87 6.12
CA LEU A 220 0.01 -4.10 5.36
C LEU A 220 1.29 -4.94 5.23
N ASP A 221 2.39 -4.52 5.84
CA ASP A 221 3.66 -5.28 5.82
C ASP A 221 3.62 -6.47 6.81
N ILE A 222 2.65 -7.34 6.59
CA ILE A 222 2.46 -8.63 7.25
C ILE A 222 3.33 -9.71 6.59
N GLU A 223 3.31 -10.93 7.09
CA GLU A 223 4.08 -12.04 6.51
C GLU A 223 3.87 -12.14 4.99
N GLY A 224 4.96 -12.02 4.24
CA GLY A 224 4.98 -11.98 2.77
C GLY A 224 4.87 -10.57 2.18
N GLY A 225 4.83 -9.52 3.00
CA GLY A 225 4.86 -8.11 2.61
C GLY A 225 3.55 -7.54 2.05
N ALA A 226 3.47 -6.22 2.00
CA ALA A 226 2.36 -5.52 1.36
C ALA A 226 2.32 -5.81 -0.15
N THR A 227 1.12 -5.94 -0.70
CA THR A 227 0.93 -6.17 -2.13
C THR A 227 0.13 -5.03 -2.77
N TRP A 228 0.39 -4.76 -4.05
CA TRP A 228 -0.33 -3.76 -4.82
C TRP A 228 -1.85 -3.96 -4.80
N PRO A 229 -2.39 -5.19 -4.99
CA PRO A 229 -3.82 -5.40 -4.89
C PRO A 229 -4.41 -5.05 -3.52
N LEU A 230 -3.76 -5.41 -2.42
CA LEU A 230 -4.25 -5.09 -1.08
C LEU A 230 -4.19 -3.59 -0.76
N ALA A 231 -3.16 -2.90 -1.25
CA ALA A 231 -3.00 -1.47 -0.99
C ALA A 231 -3.95 -0.59 -1.83
N THR A 232 -4.35 -1.04 -3.03
CA THR A 232 -5.05 -0.19 -4.01
C THR A 232 -6.51 -0.56 -4.26
N LEU A 233 -6.97 -1.75 -3.83
CA LEU A 233 -8.35 -2.17 -4.08
C LEU A 233 -9.37 -1.28 -3.38
N LEU A 234 -9.22 -1.07 -2.08
CA LEU A 234 -10.22 -0.37 -1.29
C LEU A 234 -10.35 1.12 -1.69
N PRO A 235 -9.27 1.90 -1.84
CA PRO A 235 -9.40 3.27 -2.35
C PRO A 235 -9.99 3.32 -3.76
N ALA A 236 -9.67 2.37 -4.65
CA ALA A 236 -10.25 2.34 -6.00
C ALA A 236 -11.75 1.98 -6.02
N LEU A 237 -12.26 1.37 -4.98
CA LEU A 237 -13.71 1.10 -4.85
C LEU A 237 -14.46 2.25 -4.19
N VAL A 238 -13.83 2.97 -3.25
CA VAL A 238 -14.44 4.13 -2.58
C VAL A 238 -14.39 5.37 -3.46
N TYR A 239 -13.29 5.57 -4.18
CA TYR A 239 -13.06 6.73 -5.06
C TYR A 239 -12.67 6.27 -6.47
N PRO A 240 -13.58 5.65 -7.22
CA PRO A 240 -13.26 5.05 -8.53
C PRO A 240 -12.90 6.06 -9.63
N ALA A 241 -13.19 7.35 -9.42
CA ALA A 241 -12.78 8.44 -10.33
C ALA A 241 -11.32 8.85 -10.13
N ASP A 242 -10.79 8.70 -8.91
CA ASP A 242 -9.49 9.23 -8.52
C ASP A 242 -8.43 8.13 -8.36
N HIS A 243 -8.87 6.89 -8.11
CA HIS A 243 -7.97 5.78 -7.79
C HIS A 243 -8.16 4.56 -8.70
N VAL A 244 -7.06 3.89 -8.98
CA VAL A 244 -7.05 2.68 -9.81
C VAL A 244 -6.63 1.45 -9.01
N PHE A 245 -7.27 0.33 -9.28
CA PHE A 245 -6.88 -0.96 -8.75
C PHE A 245 -5.69 -1.54 -9.51
N VAL A 246 -4.55 -1.66 -8.86
CA VAL A 246 -3.29 -2.10 -9.48
C VAL A 246 -3.10 -3.61 -9.38
N LYS A 247 -3.17 -4.28 -10.54
CA LYS A 247 -2.69 -5.66 -10.72
C LYS A 247 -1.33 -5.63 -11.40
N PRO A 248 -0.22 -5.98 -10.74
CA PRO A 248 1.15 -5.76 -11.24
C PRO A 248 1.41 -6.26 -12.65
N THR A 249 0.85 -7.42 -13.01
CA THR A 249 1.04 -8.00 -14.35
C THR A 249 0.40 -7.13 -15.45
N PHE A 250 -0.81 -6.64 -15.23
CA PHE A 250 -1.50 -5.79 -16.18
C PHE A 250 -0.89 -4.39 -16.20
N PHE A 251 -0.62 -3.82 -15.05
CA PHE A 251 0.01 -2.52 -14.90
C PHE A 251 1.33 -2.43 -15.67
N LYS A 252 2.25 -3.40 -15.46
CA LYS A 252 3.54 -3.42 -16.18
C LYS A 252 3.39 -3.61 -17.68
N LYS A 253 2.45 -4.44 -18.13
CA LYS A 253 2.17 -4.61 -19.56
C LYS A 253 1.63 -3.32 -20.17
N GLN A 254 0.74 -2.63 -19.48
CA GLN A 254 0.15 -1.41 -19.97
C GLN A 254 1.18 -0.27 -20.02
N ALA A 255 2.03 -0.13 -19.02
CA ALA A 255 3.13 0.81 -19.01
C ALA A 255 4.08 0.62 -20.22
N LEU A 256 4.40 -0.64 -20.55
CA LEU A 256 5.21 -0.95 -21.74
C LEU A 256 4.51 -0.57 -23.06
N ILE A 257 3.20 -0.77 -23.16
CA ILE A 257 2.42 -0.42 -24.35
C ILE A 257 2.38 1.10 -24.52
N LEU A 258 2.24 1.84 -23.41
CA LEU A 258 2.19 3.30 -23.38
C LEU A 258 3.58 3.96 -23.47
N ASP A 259 4.66 3.17 -23.41
CA ASP A 259 6.05 3.64 -23.39
C ASP A 259 6.35 4.56 -22.19
N ILE A 260 5.79 4.20 -21.03
CA ILE A 260 5.94 4.92 -19.77
C ILE A 260 6.81 4.08 -18.82
N ASP A 261 7.78 4.73 -18.18
CA ASP A 261 8.48 4.12 -17.03
C ASP A 261 7.69 4.45 -15.74
N PRO A 262 6.97 3.47 -15.18
CA PRO A 262 6.17 3.70 -13.98
C PRO A 262 7.01 3.70 -12.70
N LYS A 263 8.34 3.63 -12.77
CA LYS A 263 9.25 3.46 -11.62
C LYS A 263 8.80 2.35 -10.68
N TYR A 264 8.34 1.25 -11.28
CA TYR A 264 7.66 0.18 -10.57
C TYR A 264 8.58 -0.53 -9.57
N ASP A 265 8.15 -0.59 -8.32
CA ASP A 265 8.68 -1.49 -7.29
C ASP A 265 7.69 -2.64 -7.01
N THR A 266 8.20 -3.77 -6.53
CA THR A 266 7.36 -4.91 -6.08
C THR A 266 6.56 -4.58 -4.83
N THR A 267 7.10 -3.72 -3.97
CA THR A 267 6.41 -3.16 -2.82
C THR A 267 5.63 -1.92 -3.24
N PRO A 268 4.34 -1.80 -2.90
CA PRO A 268 3.56 -0.61 -3.16
C PRO A 268 4.23 0.64 -2.56
N ASN A 269 4.19 1.73 -3.29
CA ASN A 269 4.69 3.03 -2.83
C ASN A 269 3.99 4.16 -3.58
N ALA A 270 3.89 5.33 -2.97
CA ALA A 270 3.19 6.46 -3.53
C ALA A 270 3.80 6.94 -4.86
N THR A 271 5.14 6.94 -4.98
CA THR A 271 5.83 7.42 -6.20
C THR A 271 5.45 6.64 -7.47
N THR A 272 5.20 5.33 -7.33
CA THR A 272 4.74 4.51 -8.48
C THR A 272 3.24 4.67 -8.72
N TYR A 273 2.47 4.98 -7.66
CA TYR A 273 1.02 5.02 -7.73
C TYR A 273 0.48 6.33 -8.31
N GLU A 274 1.14 7.45 -8.03
CA GLU A 274 0.86 8.78 -8.59
C GLU A 274 1.48 8.97 -9.98
#